data_e2c08385abd3b201ccb3b70a26f4acd7
#
_entry.id   e2c08385abd3b201ccb3b70a26f4acd7
#
_cell.length_a   1.000
_cell.length_b   1.000
_cell.length_c   1.000
_cell.angle_alpha   90.00
_cell.angle_beta   90.00
_cell.angle_gamma   90.00
#
_symmetry.space_group_name_H-M   'P 1'
#
loop_
_entity.id
_entity.type
_entity.pdbx_description
1 polymer ?
#
loop_
_entity_poly.entity_id
_entity_poly.type
_entity_poly.pdbx_seq_one_letter_code
_entity_poly.pdbx_strand_id
1 'polypeptide(L)'
;NIMLPVIAEALHREASNKEGWLSGLLSQIVDREDTGMTLAVAFPVPAGEEIPQSFVVRVQGEHPACVAEATSATEAASAPEGGGGYLVRCYGLHEDTVHPDRYQPELEEELRKITEDYDPDVIHCFGTEYPHTLAVCRVYPHPERILLGIQGICSLCAEAYFTDLPERVTRKVTFRDLVKRDSLRSQQEKFARRGVMKREAIGLAGNITGRTAWDREVTTGWNPGAQYYPMNETLRASFYEGSWDPEHCEPHSIFVSQGDYPLKGLHYLLKALPGIRRKFPDVQVYVAGNDLTAYHTLKQKLKISAYGQYLRDLIREGQLEDCVHFTGRLTEQQMRERFLRSHLFLCCSSLENSPNSLGEAMLLGVPCVSTAVGGIPSLF
;
A
#
# COMPACT_ATOMS: atom_id res chain seq x y z
N ASN A 1 -6.13 -6.66 -6.41
CA ASN A 1 -5.29 -7.87 -6.27
C ASN A 1 -4.40 -7.70 -5.07
N ILE A 2 -4.64 -8.50 -4.03
CA ILE A 2 -3.86 -8.51 -2.78
C ILE A 2 -3.16 -9.88 -2.65
N MET A 3 -3.14 -10.64 -3.73
CA MET A 3 -2.50 -11.95 -3.79
C MET A 3 -0.99 -11.78 -3.96
N LEU A 4 -0.21 -12.43 -3.11
CA LEU A 4 1.24 -12.45 -3.23
C LEU A 4 1.66 -13.03 -4.61
N PRO A 5 2.72 -12.50 -5.24
CA PRO A 5 3.17 -12.97 -6.55
C PRO A 5 3.37 -14.49 -6.63
N VAL A 6 3.96 -15.08 -5.59
CA VAL A 6 4.17 -16.53 -5.47
C VAL A 6 2.86 -17.32 -5.50
N ILE A 7 1.81 -16.80 -4.86
CA ILE A 7 0.48 -17.44 -4.84
C ILE A 7 -0.23 -17.22 -6.18
N ALA A 8 -0.10 -16.02 -6.77
CA ALA A 8 -0.68 -15.72 -8.08
C ALA A 8 -0.07 -16.60 -9.18
N GLU A 9 1.25 -16.80 -9.16
CA GLU A 9 1.94 -17.69 -10.09
C GLU A 9 1.47 -19.13 -9.92
N ALA A 10 1.36 -19.61 -8.68
CA ALA A 10 0.85 -20.93 -8.37
C ALA A 10 -0.57 -21.18 -8.89
N LEU A 11 -1.40 -20.14 -8.93
CA LEU A 11 -2.78 -20.19 -9.44
C LEU A 11 -2.88 -19.81 -10.93
N HIS A 12 -1.75 -19.60 -11.64
CA HIS A 12 -1.69 -19.12 -13.03
C HIS A 12 -2.46 -17.80 -13.24
N ARG A 13 -2.27 -16.83 -12.32
CA ARG A 13 -2.94 -15.53 -12.33
C ARG A 13 -1.96 -14.38 -12.39
N GLU A 14 -2.45 -13.19 -12.76
CA GLU A 14 -1.63 -11.99 -12.75
C GLU A 14 -1.27 -11.58 -11.30
N ALA A 15 0.00 -11.41 -11.04
CA ALA A 15 0.52 -10.94 -9.77
C ALA A 15 0.17 -9.46 -9.54
N SER A 16 0.01 -9.07 -8.27
CA SER A 16 -0.08 -7.68 -7.88
C SER A 16 1.30 -7.01 -7.97
N ASN A 17 1.36 -5.82 -8.55
CA ASN A 17 2.57 -4.96 -8.51
C ASN A 17 2.64 -4.11 -7.23
N LYS A 18 1.71 -4.32 -6.30
CA LYS A 18 1.64 -3.63 -5.01
C LYS A 18 2.17 -4.56 -3.94
N GLU A 19 2.57 -3.98 -2.83
CA GLU A 19 2.93 -4.74 -1.62
C GLU A 19 4.18 -5.61 -1.75
N GLY A 20 5.18 -5.14 -2.48
CA GLY A 20 6.47 -5.85 -2.64
C GLY A 20 7.17 -6.15 -1.31
N TRP A 21 6.88 -5.40 -0.25
CA TRP A 21 7.36 -5.66 1.10
C TRP A 21 6.80 -6.96 1.72
N LEU A 22 5.55 -7.34 1.41
CA LEU A 22 4.99 -8.65 1.83
C LEU A 22 5.71 -9.81 1.17
N SER A 23 6.06 -9.66 -0.10
CA SER A 23 6.88 -10.66 -0.81
C SER A 23 8.26 -10.78 -0.19
N GLY A 24 8.89 -9.65 0.15
CA GLY A 24 10.17 -9.62 0.84
C GLY A 24 10.11 -10.30 2.22
N LEU A 25 9.05 -10.09 2.99
CA LEU A 25 8.86 -10.76 4.27
C LEU A 25 8.67 -12.27 4.09
N LEU A 26 7.86 -12.71 3.12
CA LEU A 26 7.68 -14.13 2.85
C LEU A 26 9.00 -14.79 2.48
N SER A 27 9.81 -14.19 1.59
CA SER A 27 11.14 -14.70 1.25
C SER A 27 12.02 -14.82 2.49
N GLN A 28 12.05 -13.83 3.37
CA GLN A 28 12.82 -13.87 4.61
C GLN A 28 12.39 -14.99 5.56
N ILE A 29 11.11 -15.34 5.59
CA ILE A 29 10.61 -16.46 6.41
C ILE A 29 11.01 -17.79 5.76
N VAL A 30 10.85 -17.91 4.47
CA VAL A 30 11.14 -19.14 3.70
C VAL A 30 12.63 -19.47 3.68
N ASP A 31 13.50 -18.46 3.57
CA ASP A 31 14.95 -18.62 3.56
C ASP A 31 15.54 -19.08 4.92
N ARG A 32 14.74 -19.01 5.99
CA ARG A 32 15.12 -19.48 7.33
C ARG A 32 14.56 -20.87 7.59
N GLU A 33 15.14 -21.87 6.96
CA GLU A 33 14.72 -23.29 7.05
C GLU A 33 14.66 -23.87 8.48
N ASP A 34 15.37 -23.26 9.43
CA ASP A 34 15.55 -23.75 10.79
C ASP A 34 14.57 -23.18 11.83
N THR A 35 13.57 -22.40 11.42
CA THR A 35 12.66 -21.74 12.39
C THR A 35 11.65 -22.68 13.03
N GLY A 36 11.42 -23.86 12.46
CA GLY A 36 10.37 -24.80 12.93
C GLY A 36 8.95 -24.23 12.84
N MET A 37 8.77 -23.08 12.15
CA MET A 37 7.46 -22.46 11.94
C MET A 37 6.73 -23.12 10.78
N THR A 38 5.41 -23.27 10.91
CA THR A 38 4.51 -23.54 9.80
C THR A 38 3.80 -22.23 9.42
N LEU A 39 3.55 -22.02 8.13
CA LEU A 39 2.97 -20.77 7.65
C LEU A 39 1.67 -21.03 6.88
N ALA A 40 0.65 -20.25 7.24
CA ALA A 40 -0.54 -20.10 6.42
C ALA A 40 -0.72 -18.65 5.98
N VAL A 41 -1.30 -18.45 4.80
CA VAL A 41 -1.63 -17.13 4.26
C VAL A 41 -3.10 -17.09 3.88
N ALA A 42 -3.87 -16.21 4.51
CA ALA A 42 -5.24 -15.89 4.09
C ALA A 42 -5.24 -14.59 3.27
N PHE A 43 -5.93 -14.57 2.14
CA PHE A 43 -5.94 -13.42 1.24
C PHE A 43 -7.31 -13.25 0.56
N PRO A 44 -7.72 -11.99 0.24
CA PRO A 44 -8.96 -11.72 -0.45
C PRO A 44 -8.96 -12.25 -1.88
N VAL A 45 -10.06 -12.89 -2.25
CA VAL A 45 -10.34 -13.34 -3.61
C VAL A 45 -11.33 -12.39 -4.25
N PRO A 46 -11.07 -11.91 -5.48
CA PRO A 46 -12.02 -11.07 -6.18
C PRO A 46 -13.37 -11.77 -6.39
N ALA A 47 -14.45 -11.00 -6.26
CA ALA A 47 -15.80 -11.50 -6.47
C ALA A 47 -15.96 -12.13 -7.87
N GLY A 48 -16.50 -13.35 -7.93
CA GLY A 48 -16.69 -14.09 -9.17
C GLY A 48 -15.48 -14.92 -9.63
N GLU A 49 -14.40 -14.95 -8.86
CA GLU A 49 -13.28 -15.84 -9.08
C GLU A 49 -13.43 -17.10 -8.23
N GLU A 50 -13.38 -18.27 -8.87
CA GLU A 50 -13.34 -19.54 -8.17
C GLU A 50 -11.88 -19.94 -7.92
N ILE A 51 -11.54 -20.07 -6.64
CA ILE A 51 -10.27 -20.68 -6.20
C ILE A 51 -10.60 -21.73 -5.14
N PRO A 52 -9.73 -22.74 -4.96
CA PRO A 52 -9.89 -23.70 -3.86
C PRO A 52 -9.99 -22.96 -2.52
N GLN A 53 -10.86 -23.40 -1.63
CA GLN A 53 -11.03 -22.81 -0.31
C GLN A 53 -9.73 -22.88 0.51
N SER A 54 -8.96 -23.95 0.35
CA SER A 54 -7.59 -24.09 0.82
C SER A 54 -6.74 -24.88 -0.16
N PHE A 55 -5.45 -24.54 -0.24
CA PHE A 55 -4.46 -25.22 -1.06
C PHE A 55 -3.06 -25.00 -0.49
N VAL A 56 -2.07 -25.74 -0.99
CA VAL A 56 -0.68 -25.63 -0.54
C VAL A 56 0.21 -25.19 -1.69
N VAL A 57 1.04 -24.20 -1.43
CA VAL A 57 2.06 -23.71 -2.34
C VAL A 57 3.42 -24.09 -1.78
N ARG A 58 4.27 -24.71 -2.61
CA ARG A 58 5.69 -24.91 -2.27
C ARG A 58 6.49 -23.73 -2.77
N VAL A 59 7.20 -23.09 -1.89
CA VAL A 59 8.10 -21.97 -2.20
C VAL A 59 9.53 -22.50 -2.17
N GLN A 60 10.22 -22.46 -3.32
CA GLN A 60 11.63 -22.86 -3.44
C GLN A 60 12.43 -21.72 -4.04
N GLY A 61 13.32 -21.09 -3.25
CA GLY A 61 14.21 -20.03 -3.74
C GLY A 61 13.47 -18.91 -4.50
N GLU A 62 14.03 -18.49 -5.64
CA GLU A 62 13.46 -17.42 -6.47
C GLU A 62 12.28 -17.86 -7.35
N HIS A 63 12.00 -19.17 -7.47
CA HIS A 63 10.94 -19.70 -8.33
C HIS A 63 9.96 -20.55 -7.53
N PRO A 64 8.77 -20.03 -7.23
CA PRO A 64 7.73 -20.80 -6.58
C PRO A 64 7.12 -21.83 -7.54
N ALA A 65 6.94 -23.05 -7.06
CA ALA A 65 6.17 -24.07 -7.78
C ALA A 65 4.90 -24.40 -7.00
N CYS A 66 3.74 -24.38 -7.67
CA CYS A 66 2.51 -24.92 -7.11
C CYS A 66 2.61 -26.44 -6.99
N VAL A 67 2.31 -27.00 -5.82
CA VAL A 67 2.51 -28.44 -5.59
C VAL A 67 1.24 -29.23 -5.55
N ALA A 68 0.10 -28.68 -5.24
CA ALA A 68 -1.18 -29.40 -5.31
C ALA A 68 -2.37 -28.52 -4.97
N GLU A 69 -3.53 -28.78 -5.58
CA GLU A 69 -4.82 -28.57 -4.96
C GLU A 69 -4.90 -29.46 -3.71
N ALA A 70 -4.72 -28.89 -2.53
CA ALA A 70 -4.88 -29.65 -1.30
C ALA A 70 -6.36 -29.71 -0.97
N THR A 71 -6.94 -30.88 -1.13
CA THR A 71 -8.35 -31.14 -0.81
C THR A 71 -8.59 -31.30 0.69
N SER A 72 -7.53 -31.47 1.52
CA SER A 72 -7.65 -31.54 2.99
C SER A 72 -6.32 -31.25 3.72
N ALA A 73 -6.45 -30.84 4.99
CA ALA A 73 -5.31 -30.64 5.89
C ALA A 73 -4.40 -31.87 6.06
N THR A 74 -4.98 -33.06 5.95
CA THR A 74 -4.30 -34.35 6.12
C THR A 74 -3.42 -34.70 4.90
N GLU A 75 -3.82 -34.28 3.69
CA GLU A 75 -3.04 -34.51 2.46
C GLU A 75 -1.85 -33.56 2.34
N ALA A 76 -1.95 -32.34 2.90
CA ALA A 76 -0.83 -31.39 2.95
C ALA A 76 0.31 -31.89 3.85
N ALA A 77 -0.02 -32.61 4.93
CA ALA A 77 0.95 -33.22 5.83
C ALA A 77 1.65 -34.47 5.24
N SER A 78 1.07 -35.08 4.20
CA SER A 78 1.58 -36.28 3.51
C SER A 78 2.24 -35.98 2.16
N ALA A 79 2.49 -34.73 1.81
CA ALA A 79 3.23 -34.37 0.61
C ALA A 79 4.63 -35.01 0.65
N PRO A 80 5.10 -35.61 -0.46
CA PRO A 80 6.34 -36.40 -0.45
C PRO A 80 7.54 -35.56 0.02
N GLU A 81 8.29 -36.06 0.99
CA GLU A 81 9.50 -35.47 1.58
C GLU A 81 10.65 -35.26 0.56
N GLY A 82 10.43 -35.45 -0.72
CA GLY A 82 11.46 -35.54 -1.74
C GLY A 82 11.82 -34.25 -2.49
N GLY A 83 11.28 -33.08 -2.11
CA GLY A 83 11.62 -31.82 -2.78
C GLY A 83 11.90 -30.72 -1.76
N GLY A 84 13.12 -30.17 -1.73
CA GLY A 84 13.45 -29.01 -0.91
C GLY A 84 12.44 -27.87 -1.15
N GLY A 85 12.21 -27.03 -0.15
CA GLY A 85 11.33 -25.87 -0.21
C GLY A 85 10.32 -25.79 0.93
N TYR A 86 9.81 -24.59 1.17
CA TYR A 86 8.90 -24.30 2.27
C TYR A 86 7.43 -24.44 1.82
N LEU A 87 6.60 -25.13 2.62
CA LEU A 87 5.19 -25.33 2.31
C LEU A 87 4.35 -24.23 2.98
N VAL A 88 3.60 -23.49 2.17
CA VAL A 88 2.69 -22.44 2.64
C VAL A 88 1.26 -22.88 2.40
N ARG A 89 0.46 -22.97 3.46
CA ARG A 89 -0.97 -23.22 3.34
C ARG A 89 -1.70 -21.91 3.00
N CYS A 90 -2.57 -21.96 2.01
CA CYS A 90 -3.25 -20.79 1.46
C CYS A 90 -4.75 -20.89 1.64
N TYR A 91 -5.41 -19.80 2.01
CA TYR A 91 -6.85 -19.69 2.17
C TYR A 91 -7.39 -18.48 1.41
N GLY A 92 -8.44 -18.68 0.63
CA GLY A 92 -9.15 -17.59 -0.05
C GLY A 92 -10.25 -17.01 0.83
N LEU A 93 -10.36 -15.68 0.88
CA LEU A 93 -11.43 -14.94 1.56
C LEU A 93 -12.33 -14.24 0.53
N HIS A 94 -13.64 -14.40 0.64
CA HIS A 94 -14.61 -13.73 -0.24
C HIS A 94 -14.90 -12.31 0.25
N GLU A 95 -13.99 -11.38 -0.02
CA GLU A 95 -14.08 -10.00 0.41
C GLU A 95 -14.32 -9.04 -0.75
N ASP A 96 -15.24 -8.09 -0.58
CA ASP A 96 -15.43 -6.97 -1.53
C ASP A 96 -14.29 -5.95 -1.39
N THR A 97 -13.19 -6.20 -2.08
CA THR A 97 -12.03 -5.30 -2.11
C THR A 97 -12.27 -4.00 -2.87
N VAL A 98 -13.40 -3.89 -3.59
CA VAL A 98 -13.80 -2.66 -4.30
C VAL A 98 -14.40 -1.63 -3.33
N HIS A 99 -15.09 -2.11 -2.29
CA HIS A 99 -15.70 -1.27 -1.27
C HIS A 99 -15.16 -1.58 0.13
N PRO A 100 -13.87 -1.39 0.40
CA PRO A 100 -13.24 -1.74 1.68
C PRO A 100 -13.75 -0.87 2.85
N ASP A 101 -14.58 0.12 2.57
CA ASP A 101 -15.25 0.97 3.55
C ASP A 101 -16.58 0.37 4.07
N ARG A 102 -16.94 -0.84 3.62
CA ARG A 102 -18.15 -1.56 4.03
C ARG A 102 -17.76 -2.84 4.75
N TYR A 103 -18.26 -2.97 5.97
CA TYR A 103 -18.09 -4.21 6.71
C TYR A 103 -18.94 -5.33 6.13
N GLN A 104 -18.38 -6.54 6.08
CA GLN A 104 -19.04 -7.76 5.60
C GLN A 104 -19.08 -8.78 6.74
N PRO A 105 -20.24 -8.98 7.40
CA PRO A 105 -20.38 -9.94 8.51
C PRO A 105 -20.05 -11.38 8.13
N GLU A 106 -20.19 -11.73 6.84
CA GLU A 106 -19.92 -13.08 6.30
C GLU A 106 -18.45 -13.48 6.48
N LEU A 107 -17.54 -12.51 6.50
CA LEU A 107 -16.11 -12.73 6.76
C LEU A 107 -15.84 -13.32 8.16
N GLU A 108 -16.70 -13.05 9.12
CA GLU A 108 -16.56 -13.57 10.48
C GLU A 108 -16.63 -15.09 10.49
N GLU A 109 -17.58 -15.66 9.75
CA GLU A 109 -17.74 -17.11 9.67
C GLU A 109 -16.63 -17.78 8.84
N GLU A 110 -16.19 -17.15 7.75
CA GLU A 110 -15.08 -17.67 6.95
C GLU A 110 -13.79 -17.68 7.78
N LEU A 111 -13.47 -16.60 8.47
CA LEU A 111 -12.27 -16.49 9.28
C LEU A 111 -12.29 -17.41 10.50
N ARG A 112 -13.48 -17.63 11.12
CA ARG A 112 -13.64 -18.63 12.18
C ARG A 112 -13.27 -20.02 11.69
N LYS A 113 -13.78 -20.44 10.52
CA LYS A 113 -13.46 -21.76 9.93
C LYS A 113 -11.96 -21.89 9.63
N ILE A 114 -11.33 -20.82 9.10
CA ILE A 114 -9.90 -20.83 8.80
C ILE A 114 -9.08 -20.97 10.07
N THR A 115 -9.42 -20.20 11.10
CA THR A 115 -8.68 -20.25 12.38
C THR A 115 -8.90 -21.56 13.14
N GLU A 116 -10.09 -22.16 13.06
CA GLU A 116 -10.36 -23.48 13.61
C GLU A 116 -9.65 -24.62 12.83
N ASP A 117 -9.54 -24.50 11.52
CA ASP A 117 -8.88 -25.49 10.66
C ASP A 117 -7.35 -25.46 10.80
N TYR A 118 -6.75 -24.26 10.92
CA TYR A 118 -5.30 -24.10 11.00
C TYR A 118 -4.77 -24.09 12.44
N ASP A 119 -5.57 -23.63 13.40
CA ASP A 119 -5.20 -23.46 14.83
C ASP A 119 -3.89 -22.66 15.01
N PRO A 120 -3.85 -21.39 14.60
CA PRO A 120 -2.61 -20.61 14.60
C PRO A 120 -2.16 -20.22 16.01
N ASP A 121 -0.85 -20.31 16.29
CA ASP A 121 -0.24 -19.74 17.50
C ASP A 121 -0.20 -18.21 17.46
N VAL A 122 -0.06 -17.62 16.24
CA VAL A 122 -0.05 -16.18 16.02
C VAL A 122 -0.76 -15.85 14.70
N ILE A 123 -1.63 -14.85 14.72
CA ILE A 123 -2.23 -14.26 13.53
C ILE A 123 -1.62 -12.88 13.31
N HIS A 124 -0.84 -12.71 12.24
CA HIS A 124 -0.32 -11.42 11.85
C HIS A 124 -1.18 -10.80 10.74
N CYS A 125 -1.92 -9.75 11.06
CA CYS A 125 -2.71 -8.99 10.08
C CYS A 125 -1.85 -7.87 9.49
N PHE A 126 -1.61 -7.93 8.19
CA PHE A 126 -0.85 -6.90 7.47
C PHE A 126 -1.76 -5.78 6.98
N GLY A 127 -1.73 -4.67 7.70
CA GLY A 127 -2.63 -3.55 7.47
C GLY A 127 -3.98 -3.72 8.17
N THR A 128 -4.65 -2.62 8.30
CA THR A 128 -5.96 -2.53 8.98
C THR A 128 -6.96 -1.79 8.10
N GLU A 129 -6.66 -1.70 6.81
CA GLU A 129 -7.42 -0.93 5.83
C GLU A 129 -8.62 -1.69 5.28
N TYR A 130 -8.71 -3.00 5.53
CA TYR A 130 -9.76 -3.88 4.99
C TYR A 130 -10.60 -4.52 6.10
N PRO A 131 -11.87 -4.88 5.82
CA PRO A 131 -12.80 -5.46 6.80
C PRO A 131 -12.34 -6.76 7.45
N HIS A 132 -11.59 -7.62 6.73
CA HIS A 132 -11.12 -8.90 7.26
C HIS A 132 -10.30 -8.75 8.55
N THR A 133 -9.55 -7.67 8.70
CA THR A 133 -8.78 -7.42 9.93
C THR A 133 -9.70 -7.22 11.14
N LEU A 134 -10.78 -6.46 10.99
CA LEU A 134 -11.78 -6.33 12.06
C LEU A 134 -12.50 -7.65 12.30
N ALA A 135 -12.86 -8.37 11.24
CA ALA A 135 -13.57 -9.63 11.35
C ALA A 135 -12.77 -10.67 12.15
N VAL A 136 -11.48 -10.85 11.87
CA VAL A 136 -10.65 -11.79 12.65
C VAL A 136 -10.50 -11.35 14.10
N CYS A 137 -10.37 -10.05 14.39
CA CYS A 137 -10.30 -9.53 15.75
C CYS A 137 -11.59 -9.79 16.55
N ARG A 138 -12.74 -9.87 15.89
CA ARG A 138 -14.03 -10.14 16.53
C ARG A 138 -14.26 -11.63 16.82
N VAL A 139 -13.75 -12.51 15.96
CA VAL A 139 -14.08 -13.94 16.05
C VAL A 139 -13.01 -14.81 16.67
N TYR A 140 -11.75 -14.39 16.59
CA TYR A 140 -10.67 -15.17 17.16
C TYR A 140 -10.61 -15.02 18.68
N PRO A 141 -10.72 -16.13 19.44
CA PRO A 141 -10.92 -16.06 20.90
C PRO A 141 -9.66 -15.67 21.69
N HIS A 142 -8.51 -15.53 21.01
CA HIS A 142 -7.20 -15.28 21.62
C HIS A 142 -6.61 -13.95 21.15
N PRO A 143 -7.08 -12.79 21.65
CA PRO A 143 -6.55 -11.49 21.23
C PRO A 143 -5.06 -11.31 21.50
N GLU A 144 -4.52 -11.99 22.52
CA GLU A 144 -3.08 -12.03 22.84
C GLU A 144 -2.22 -12.72 21.77
N ARG A 145 -2.85 -13.45 20.83
CA ARG A 145 -2.19 -14.08 19.67
C ARG A 145 -2.41 -13.29 18.37
N ILE A 146 -3.12 -12.16 18.43
CA ILE A 146 -3.30 -11.28 17.27
C ILE A 146 -2.24 -10.19 17.29
N LEU A 147 -1.49 -10.05 16.18
CA LEU A 147 -0.55 -8.97 15.91
C LEU A 147 -1.09 -8.13 14.74
N LEU A 148 -1.45 -6.87 15.00
CA LEU A 148 -1.91 -5.94 13.97
C LEU A 148 -0.75 -5.09 13.44
N GLY A 149 -0.43 -5.20 12.16
CA GLY A 149 0.53 -4.37 11.45
C GLY A 149 -0.08 -3.05 10.96
N ILE A 150 0.43 -1.93 11.45
CA ILE A 150 -0.08 -0.61 11.09
C ILE A 150 0.60 -0.12 9.80
N GLN A 151 -0.21 0.09 8.74
CA GLN A 151 0.24 0.70 7.49
C GLN A 151 -0.05 2.21 7.49
N GLY A 152 -1.29 2.59 7.34
CA GLY A 152 -1.76 3.97 7.45
C GLY A 152 -2.83 4.11 8.52
N ILE A 153 -3.23 5.28 8.91
CA ILE A 153 -4.29 5.53 9.89
C ILE A 153 -5.46 6.24 9.22
N CYS A 154 -6.44 5.45 8.75
CA CYS A 154 -7.53 5.92 7.88
C CYS A 154 -8.34 7.08 8.45
N SER A 155 -8.60 7.14 9.77
CA SER A 155 -9.30 8.27 10.39
C SER A 155 -8.53 9.58 10.24
N LEU A 156 -7.22 9.56 10.49
CA LEU A 156 -6.35 10.72 10.35
C LEU A 156 -6.14 11.08 8.86
N CYS A 157 -6.14 10.08 7.97
CA CYS A 157 -6.19 10.32 6.53
C CYS A 157 -7.48 11.07 6.13
N ALA A 158 -8.64 10.73 6.72
CA ALA A 158 -9.89 11.43 6.47
C ALA A 158 -9.84 12.89 6.95
N GLU A 159 -9.26 13.14 8.11
CA GLU A 159 -9.08 14.49 8.67
C GLU A 159 -8.17 15.34 7.77
N ALA A 160 -7.06 14.78 7.30
CA ALA A 160 -6.08 15.45 6.44
C ALA A 160 -6.49 15.50 4.96
N TYR A 161 -7.62 14.90 4.56
CA TYR A 161 -7.92 14.63 3.14
C TYR A 161 -8.03 15.89 2.29
N PHE A 162 -8.53 16.97 2.85
CA PHE A 162 -8.73 18.25 2.16
C PHE A 162 -7.66 19.30 2.45
N THR A 163 -6.59 18.95 3.11
CA THR A 163 -5.56 19.90 3.55
C THR A 163 -5.15 20.83 2.40
N ASP A 164 -5.32 22.13 2.63
CA ASP A 164 -5.03 23.24 1.69
C ASP A 164 -5.71 23.18 0.31
N LEU A 165 -6.69 22.32 0.11
CA LEU A 165 -7.54 22.40 -1.07
C LEU A 165 -8.56 23.54 -0.91
N PRO A 166 -8.70 24.42 -1.92
CA PRO A 166 -9.74 25.43 -1.89
C PRO A 166 -11.15 24.82 -1.81
N GLU A 167 -12.04 25.45 -1.07
CA GLU A 167 -13.41 24.95 -0.88
C GLU A 167 -14.14 24.70 -2.21
N ARG A 168 -13.90 25.56 -3.23
CA ARG A 168 -14.41 25.38 -4.59
C ARG A 168 -14.01 24.03 -5.21
N VAL A 169 -12.85 23.48 -4.82
CA VAL A 169 -12.35 22.18 -5.31
C VAL A 169 -12.97 21.04 -4.53
N THR A 170 -13.01 21.13 -3.20
CA THR A 170 -13.57 20.08 -2.34
C THR A 170 -15.07 19.87 -2.53
N ARG A 171 -15.80 20.93 -2.92
CA ARG A 171 -17.25 20.87 -3.24
C ARG A 171 -17.54 20.49 -4.68
N LYS A 172 -16.54 20.52 -5.56
CA LYS A 172 -16.74 20.26 -6.98
C LYS A 172 -17.03 18.78 -7.23
N VAL A 173 -18.05 18.52 -8.06
CA VAL A 173 -18.39 17.18 -8.52
C VAL A 173 -18.35 17.21 -10.05
N THR A 174 -17.47 16.42 -10.65
CA THR A 174 -17.40 16.29 -12.11
C THR A 174 -18.36 15.20 -12.60
N PHE A 175 -18.55 15.12 -13.91
CA PHE A 175 -19.34 14.03 -14.51
C PHE A 175 -18.78 12.64 -14.11
N ARG A 176 -17.46 12.48 -14.14
CA ARG A 176 -16.79 11.26 -13.68
C ARG A 176 -17.11 10.96 -12.22
N ASP A 177 -17.02 11.98 -11.37
CA ASP A 177 -17.23 11.82 -9.94
C ASP A 177 -18.68 11.41 -9.63
N LEU A 178 -19.64 11.94 -10.40
CA LEU A 178 -21.05 11.57 -10.30
C LEU A 178 -21.28 10.11 -10.71
N VAL A 179 -20.78 9.72 -11.89
CA VAL A 179 -20.97 8.37 -12.45
C VAL A 179 -20.30 7.32 -11.58
N LYS A 180 -19.09 7.59 -11.08
CA LYS A 180 -18.33 6.67 -10.23
C LYS A 180 -18.70 6.74 -8.74
N ARG A 181 -19.52 7.70 -8.34
CA ARG A 181 -19.81 8.01 -6.93
C ARG A 181 -18.52 8.17 -6.11
N ASP A 182 -17.55 8.91 -6.68
CA ASP A 182 -16.19 8.98 -6.20
C ASP A 182 -15.68 10.44 -6.16
N SER A 183 -16.53 11.37 -5.69
CA SER A 183 -16.14 12.76 -5.43
C SER A 183 -15.12 12.83 -4.28
N LEU A 184 -14.41 13.95 -4.16
CA LEU A 184 -13.45 14.15 -3.07
C LEU A 184 -14.07 13.95 -1.67
N ARG A 185 -15.32 14.40 -1.48
CA ARG A 185 -16.06 14.17 -0.23
C ARG A 185 -16.37 12.70 -0.02
N SER A 186 -16.82 12.00 -1.09
CA SER A 186 -17.07 10.57 -1.00
C SER A 186 -15.80 9.78 -0.67
N GLN A 187 -14.65 10.17 -1.21
CA GLN A 187 -13.35 9.57 -0.88
C GLN A 187 -12.97 9.81 0.58
N GLN A 188 -13.13 11.03 1.09
CA GLN A 188 -12.93 11.35 2.50
C GLN A 188 -13.83 10.50 3.41
N GLU A 189 -15.12 10.41 3.09
CA GLU A 189 -16.09 9.61 3.85
C GLU A 189 -15.73 8.12 3.86
N LYS A 190 -15.21 7.57 2.74
CA LYS A 190 -14.69 6.19 2.70
C LYS A 190 -13.52 6.01 3.67
N PHE A 191 -12.58 6.94 3.72
CA PHE A 191 -11.49 6.91 4.71
C PHE A 191 -12.02 6.99 6.14
N ALA A 192 -13.02 7.83 6.40
CA ALA A 192 -13.63 7.96 7.73
C ALA A 192 -14.28 6.65 8.18
N ARG A 193 -15.08 6.00 7.30
CA ARG A 193 -15.70 4.70 7.61
C ARG A 193 -14.67 3.61 7.87
N ARG A 194 -13.64 3.52 7.04
CA ARG A 194 -12.50 2.59 7.28
C ARG A 194 -11.79 2.90 8.60
N GLY A 195 -11.68 4.18 8.96
CA GLY A 195 -11.10 4.62 10.22
C GLY A 195 -11.86 4.11 11.45
N VAL A 196 -13.20 4.03 11.38
CA VAL A 196 -14.02 3.45 12.45
C VAL A 196 -13.70 1.97 12.65
N MET A 197 -13.72 1.18 11.58
CA MET A 197 -13.41 -0.26 11.62
C MET A 197 -11.98 -0.50 12.15
N LYS A 198 -11.03 0.28 11.66
CA LYS A 198 -9.64 0.20 12.11
C LYS A 198 -9.48 0.48 13.59
N ARG A 199 -10.12 1.52 14.10
CA ARG A 199 -10.03 1.87 15.52
C ARG A 199 -10.63 0.77 16.40
N GLU A 200 -11.73 0.15 15.95
CA GLU A 200 -12.33 -1.00 16.64
C GLU A 200 -11.38 -2.21 16.65
N ALA A 201 -10.78 -2.56 15.48
CA ALA A 201 -9.81 -3.67 15.39
C ALA A 201 -8.60 -3.45 16.32
N ILE A 202 -8.06 -2.23 16.35
CA ILE A 202 -6.95 -1.87 17.27
C ILE A 202 -7.38 -2.04 18.72
N GLY A 203 -8.62 -1.66 19.07
CA GLY A 203 -9.15 -1.82 20.43
C GLY A 203 -9.31 -3.26 20.88
N LEU A 204 -9.45 -4.21 19.96
CA LEU A 204 -9.63 -5.64 20.22
C LEU A 204 -8.33 -6.44 20.25
N ALA A 205 -7.27 -5.97 19.60
CA ALA A 205 -6.01 -6.72 19.46
C ALA A 205 -5.14 -6.63 20.72
N GLY A 206 -4.49 -7.73 21.06
CA GLY A 206 -3.54 -7.79 22.18
C GLY A 206 -2.16 -7.25 21.81
N ASN A 207 -1.79 -7.30 20.52
CA ASN A 207 -0.48 -6.84 20.04
C ASN A 207 -0.61 -5.98 18.79
N ILE A 208 0.24 -4.98 18.70
CA ILE A 208 0.31 -4.04 17.59
C ILE A 208 1.77 -3.93 17.14
N THR A 209 1.99 -3.87 15.84
CA THR A 209 3.30 -3.56 15.29
C THR A 209 3.21 -2.37 14.33
N GLY A 210 4.21 -1.53 14.37
CA GLY A 210 4.32 -0.35 13.53
C GLY A 210 5.76 0.12 13.40
N ARG A 211 5.97 1.23 12.71
CA ARG A 211 7.29 1.66 12.26
C ARG A 211 7.75 3.00 12.81
N THR A 212 6.83 3.78 13.36
CA THR A 212 7.08 5.17 13.69
C THR A 212 6.66 5.51 15.11
N ALA A 213 7.26 6.53 15.69
CA ALA A 213 6.82 7.06 16.99
C ALA A 213 5.37 7.56 16.92
N TRP A 214 4.96 8.09 15.76
CA TRP A 214 3.62 8.61 15.54
C TRP A 214 2.54 7.49 15.55
N ASP A 215 2.74 6.39 14.81
CA ASP A 215 1.77 5.30 14.83
C ASP A 215 1.71 4.61 16.19
N ARG A 216 2.84 4.50 16.89
CA ARG A 216 2.89 4.03 18.26
C ARG A 216 2.05 4.90 19.20
N GLU A 217 2.25 6.23 19.15
CA GLU A 217 1.50 7.18 20.00
C GLU A 217 0.00 7.07 19.76
N VAL A 218 -0.42 7.09 18.49
CA VAL A 218 -1.84 7.00 18.12
C VAL A 218 -2.46 5.67 18.57
N THR A 219 -1.79 4.56 18.30
CA THR A 219 -2.37 3.23 18.58
C THR A 219 -2.36 2.90 20.07
N THR A 220 -1.34 3.28 20.81
CA THR A 220 -1.31 3.14 22.28
C THR A 220 -2.31 4.08 22.96
N GLY A 221 -2.59 5.25 22.37
CA GLY A 221 -3.65 6.12 22.83
C GLY A 221 -5.06 5.53 22.63
N TRP A 222 -5.25 4.69 21.60
CA TRP A 222 -6.52 4.00 21.36
C TRP A 222 -6.66 2.67 22.13
N ASN A 223 -5.58 1.96 22.33
CA ASN A 223 -5.51 0.71 23.08
C ASN A 223 -4.28 0.67 23.99
N PRO A 224 -4.36 1.25 25.20
CA PRO A 224 -3.24 1.21 26.15
C PRO A 224 -2.91 -0.18 26.67
N GLY A 225 -3.81 -1.14 26.51
CA GLY A 225 -3.61 -2.54 26.95
C GLY A 225 -2.83 -3.39 25.96
N ALA A 226 -2.71 -2.95 24.69
CA ALA A 226 -1.97 -3.71 23.70
C ALA A 226 -0.46 -3.53 23.85
N GLN A 227 0.28 -4.63 23.64
CA GLN A 227 1.73 -4.59 23.55
C GLN A 227 2.15 -4.07 22.16
N TYR A 228 2.98 -3.01 22.13
CA TYR A 228 3.51 -2.48 20.87
C TYR A 228 4.91 -3.00 20.58
N TYR A 229 5.11 -3.50 19.35
CA TYR A 229 6.39 -3.99 18.82
C TYR A 229 6.84 -3.13 17.64
N PRO A 230 8.01 -2.49 17.68
CA PRO A 230 8.56 -1.80 16.52
C PRO A 230 9.00 -2.83 15.47
N MET A 231 8.57 -2.67 14.22
CA MET A 231 8.94 -3.54 13.11
C MET A 231 9.05 -2.74 11.81
N ASN A 232 10.24 -2.67 11.26
CA ASN A 232 10.44 -2.09 9.94
C ASN A 232 10.05 -3.08 8.85
N GLU A 233 9.48 -2.57 7.76
CA GLU A 233 9.22 -3.37 6.58
C GLU A 233 10.50 -3.60 5.77
N THR A 234 10.63 -4.79 5.20
CA THR A 234 11.61 -5.08 4.17
C THR A 234 11.17 -4.38 2.89
N LEU A 235 11.99 -3.50 2.35
CA LEU A 235 11.71 -2.86 1.06
C LEU A 235 12.02 -3.85 -0.09
N ARG A 236 11.62 -3.49 -1.31
CA ARG A 236 11.82 -4.34 -2.48
C ARG A 236 13.31 -4.57 -2.74
N ALA A 237 13.69 -5.79 -3.09
CA ALA A 237 15.09 -6.23 -3.17
C ALA A 237 15.96 -5.37 -4.10
N SER A 238 15.42 -4.95 -5.25
CA SER A 238 16.16 -4.15 -6.23
C SER A 238 16.63 -2.78 -5.71
N PHE A 239 16.02 -2.26 -4.61
CA PHE A 239 16.41 -0.97 -4.04
C PHE A 239 17.58 -1.05 -3.05
N TYR A 240 17.99 -2.28 -2.68
CA TYR A 240 19.23 -2.50 -1.91
C TYR A 240 20.46 -2.55 -2.82
N GLU A 241 20.27 -2.50 -4.16
CA GLU A 241 21.32 -2.55 -5.14
C GLU A 241 21.48 -1.21 -5.86
N GLY A 242 22.73 -0.77 -6.05
CA GLY A 242 23.07 0.48 -6.71
C GLY A 242 23.14 1.66 -5.74
N SER A 243 23.63 2.76 -6.27
CA SER A 243 23.81 4.01 -5.54
C SER A 243 23.58 5.20 -6.46
N TRP A 244 22.91 6.21 -5.96
CA TRP A 244 22.76 7.48 -6.66
C TRP A 244 24.10 8.20 -6.79
N ASP A 245 24.29 8.84 -7.93
CA ASP A 245 25.51 9.58 -8.26
C ASP A 245 25.13 10.94 -8.88
N PRO A 246 25.66 12.06 -8.34
CA PRO A 246 25.39 13.38 -8.87
C PRO A 246 25.88 13.60 -10.31
N GLU A 247 26.89 12.84 -10.74
CA GLU A 247 27.43 12.96 -12.10
C GLU A 247 26.54 12.27 -13.15
N HIS A 248 25.67 11.35 -12.73
CA HIS A 248 24.81 10.56 -13.61
C HIS A 248 23.32 10.92 -13.50
N CYS A 249 22.93 11.86 -12.60
CA CYS A 249 21.56 12.31 -12.51
C CYS A 249 21.23 13.39 -13.54
N GLU A 250 19.94 13.56 -13.83
CA GLU A 250 19.42 14.68 -14.61
C GLU A 250 19.40 15.95 -13.74
N PRO A 251 20.26 16.95 -14.00
CA PRO A 251 20.28 18.17 -13.18
C PRO A 251 18.91 18.84 -13.09
N HIS A 252 18.60 19.41 -11.93
CA HIS A 252 17.34 20.10 -11.63
C HIS A 252 16.08 19.25 -11.87
N SER A 253 16.19 17.92 -11.87
CA SER A 253 15.02 17.05 -11.98
C SER A 253 14.45 16.68 -10.59
N ILE A 254 13.12 16.76 -10.46
CA ILE A 254 12.38 16.39 -9.25
C ILE A 254 11.52 15.18 -9.57
N PHE A 255 11.61 14.14 -8.76
CA PHE A 255 10.75 12.97 -8.89
C PHE A 255 9.73 12.90 -7.75
N VAL A 256 8.48 12.61 -8.10
CA VAL A 256 7.36 12.35 -7.18
C VAL A 256 6.80 10.97 -7.50
N SER A 257 6.82 10.06 -6.54
CA SER A 257 6.41 8.66 -6.75
C SER A 257 4.91 8.44 -6.92
N GLN A 258 4.10 9.40 -6.49
CA GLN A 258 2.64 9.32 -6.58
C GLN A 258 2.00 10.70 -6.44
N GLY A 259 0.98 11.01 -7.27
CA GLY A 259 0.29 12.30 -7.23
C GLY A 259 -1.21 12.21 -7.49
N ASP A 260 -1.82 11.02 -7.38
CA ASP A 260 -3.14 10.71 -7.92
C ASP A 260 -4.32 11.01 -6.97
N TYR A 261 -4.06 11.45 -5.74
CA TYR A 261 -5.09 11.93 -4.81
C TYR A 261 -4.53 12.98 -3.83
N PRO A 262 -5.39 13.80 -3.19
CA PRO A 262 -4.98 14.99 -2.43
C PRO A 262 -3.93 14.74 -1.35
N LEU A 263 -4.04 13.64 -0.59
CA LEU A 263 -3.09 13.31 0.49
C LEU A 263 -1.64 13.22 0.01
N LYS A 264 -1.40 12.89 -1.27
CA LYS A 264 -0.04 12.83 -1.85
C LYS A 264 0.54 14.20 -2.18
N GLY A 265 -0.23 15.27 -2.06
CA GLY A 265 0.25 16.63 -2.00
C GLY A 265 0.85 17.21 -3.30
N LEU A 266 0.64 16.59 -4.48
CA LEU A 266 1.20 17.10 -5.75
C LEU A 266 0.85 18.58 -5.98
N HIS A 267 -0.31 19.03 -5.51
CA HIS A 267 -0.72 20.44 -5.61
C HIS A 267 0.20 21.40 -4.85
N TYR A 268 0.90 20.96 -3.79
CA TYR A 268 1.89 21.79 -3.09
C TYR A 268 3.10 22.05 -3.98
N LEU A 269 3.62 21.00 -4.62
CA LEU A 269 4.72 21.16 -5.57
C LEU A 269 4.31 22.08 -6.71
N LEU A 270 3.15 21.87 -7.33
CA LEU A 270 2.69 22.70 -8.45
C LEU A 270 2.50 24.17 -8.07
N LYS A 271 2.09 24.47 -6.83
CA LYS A 271 2.04 25.84 -6.32
C LYS A 271 3.44 26.46 -6.11
N ALA A 272 4.41 25.67 -5.69
CA ALA A 272 5.78 26.14 -5.45
C ALA A 272 6.62 26.23 -6.74
N LEU A 273 6.29 25.43 -7.75
CA LEU A 273 7.10 25.23 -8.94
C LEU A 273 7.36 26.50 -9.77
N PRO A 274 6.42 27.48 -9.93
CA PRO A 274 6.75 28.76 -10.57
C PRO A 274 7.86 29.53 -9.88
N GLY A 275 7.95 29.42 -8.54
CA GLY A 275 9.05 30.00 -7.74
C GLY A 275 10.37 29.31 -7.97
N ILE A 276 10.36 27.97 -8.04
CA ILE A 276 11.54 27.15 -8.33
C ILE A 276 12.04 27.43 -9.75
N ARG A 277 11.14 27.47 -10.74
CA ARG A 277 11.47 27.71 -12.16
C ARG A 277 12.13 29.08 -12.40
N ARG A 278 11.80 30.10 -11.61
CA ARG A 278 12.48 31.40 -11.70
C ARG A 278 13.99 31.30 -11.36
N LYS A 279 14.38 30.36 -10.48
CA LYS A 279 15.79 30.14 -10.09
C LYS A 279 16.47 29.09 -10.96
N PHE A 280 15.73 28.09 -11.39
CA PHE A 280 16.16 26.96 -12.20
C PHE A 280 15.23 26.83 -13.41
N PRO A 281 15.47 27.62 -14.50
CA PRO A 281 14.58 27.66 -15.65
C PRO A 281 14.42 26.32 -16.38
N ASP A 282 15.37 25.43 -16.23
CA ASP A 282 15.47 24.09 -16.80
C ASP A 282 14.91 22.98 -15.89
N VAL A 283 14.27 23.35 -14.76
CA VAL A 283 13.70 22.36 -13.86
C VAL A 283 12.69 21.44 -14.57
N GLN A 284 12.81 20.13 -14.30
CA GLN A 284 11.90 19.11 -14.79
C GLN A 284 11.27 18.34 -13.62
N VAL A 285 9.99 18.06 -13.70
CA VAL A 285 9.24 17.31 -12.69
C VAL A 285 8.67 16.06 -13.31
N TYR A 286 8.98 14.91 -12.73
CA TYR A 286 8.45 13.61 -13.14
C TYR A 286 7.53 13.07 -12.07
N VAL A 287 6.29 12.76 -12.44
CA VAL A 287 5.27 12.24 -11.52
C VAL A 287 4.88 10.85 -11.96
N ALA A 288 5.15 9.84 -11.12
CA ALA A 288 4.71 8.48 -11.41
C ALA A 288 3.21 8.31 -11.17
N GLY A 289 2.60 7.44 -11.98
CA GLY A 289 1.17 7.18 -11.97
C GLY A 289 0.44 7.78 -13.17
N ASN A 290 -0.88 7.62 -13.20
CA ASN A 290 -1.69 8.06 -14.33
C ASN A 290 -1.74 9.60 -14.40
N ASP A 291 -1.70 10.12 -15.62
CA ASP A 291 -1.96 11.54 -15.86
C ASP A 291 -3.43 11.88 -15.56
N LEU A 292 -3.67 12.50 -14.41
CA LEU A 292 -4.98 12.98 -13.99
C LEU A 292 -5.40 14.26 -14.67
N THR A 293 -4.47 14.93 -15.34
CA THR A 293 -4.69 16.26 -15.96
C THR A 293 -5.04 16.17 -17.43
N ALA A 294 -4.93 14.98 -18.05
CA ALA A 294 -5.19 14.74 -19.45
C ALA A 294 -6.59 15.19 -19.88
N TYR A 295 -6.65 16.06 -20.92
CA TYR A 295 -7.89 16.75 -21.34
C TYR A 295 -8.00 16.94 -22.85
N HIS A 296 -7.24 16.17 -23.63
CA HIS A 296 -7.13 16.34 -25.09
C HIS A 296 -8.32 15.74 -25.84
N THR A 297 -8.89 14.64 -25.35
CA THR A 297 -10.00 13.93 -25.99
C THR A 297 -11.31 14.11 -25.22
N LEU A 298 -12.48 13.92 -25.89
CA LEU A 298 -13.78 13.90 -25.21
C LEU A 298 -13.83 12.88 -24.07
N LYS A 299 -13.22 11.71 -24.28
CA LYS A 299 -13.15 10.65 -23.26
C LYS A 299 -12.38 11.12 -22.03
N GLN A 300 -11.26 11.83 -22.20
CA GLN A 300 -10.48 12.39 -21.09
C GLN A 300 -11.26 13.49 -20.37
N LYS A 301 -11.92 14.38 -21.12
CA LYS A 301 -12.78 15.44 -20.57
C LYS A 301 -13.90 14.90 -19.69
N LEU A 302 -14.51 13.78 -20.07
CA LEU A 302 -15.55 13.11 -19.28
C LEU A 302 -14.99 12.31 -18.08
N LYS A 303 -13.72 11.95 -18.12
CA LYS A 303 -13.08 11.13 -17.09
C LYS A 303 -12.28 11.92 -16.05
N ILE A 304 -12.12 13.22 -16.23
CA ILE A 304 -11.34 14.04 -15.30
C ILE A 304 -12.05 14.19 -13.95
N SER A 305 -11.33 13.97 -12.85
CA SER A 305 -11.83 14.21 -11.49
C SER A 305 -11.74 15.69 -11.09
N ALA A 306 -12.42 16.08 -10.01
CA ALA A 306 -12.30 17.42 -9.46
C ALA A 306 -10.85 17.78 -9.08
N TYR A 307 -10.11 16.83 -8.50
CA TYR A 307 -8.69 17.01 -8.19
C TYR A 307 -7.83 17.11 -9.44
N GLY A 308 -8.06 16.26 -10.44
CA GLY A 308 -7.35 16.33 -11.73
C GLY A 308 -7.56 17.66 -12.44
N GLN A 309 -8.77 18.21 -12.41
CA GLN A 309 -9.03 19.56 -12.95
C GLN A 309 -8.25 20.63 -12.18
N TYR A 310 -8.18 20.53 -10.86
CA TYR A 310 -7.43 21.47 -10.06
C TYR A 310 -5.92 21.43 -10.34
N LEU A 311 -5.34 20.24 -10.44
CA LEU A 311 -3.93 20.10 -10.84
C LEU A 311 -3.67 20.67 -12.24
N ARG A 312 -4.57 20.42 -13.19
CA ARG A 312 -4.49 20.97 -14.54
C ARG A 312 -4.56 22.51 -14.54
N ASP A 313 -5.44 23.07 -13.73
CA ASP A 313 -5.56 24.53 -13.62
C ASP A 313 -4.26 25.13 -13.02
N LEU A 314 -3.64 24.50 -12.01
CA LEU A 314 -2.35 24.91 -11.46
C LEU A 314 -1.21 24.84 -12.49
N ILE A 315 -1.14 23.76 -13.29
CA ILE A 315 -0.15 23.62 -14.37
C ILE A 315 -0.30 24.74 -15.39
N ARG A 316 -1.54 25.01 -15.84
CA ARG A 316 -1.82 26.07 -16.82
C ARG A 316 -1.57 27.47 -16.28
N GLU A 317 -2.03 27.77 -15.07
CA GLU A 317 -1.83 29.07 -14.41
C GLU A 317 -0.35 29.36 -14.17
N GLY A 318 0.42 28.31 -13.83
CA GLY A 318 1.87 28.36 -13.63
C GLY A 318 2.69 28.30 -14.91
N GLN A 319 2.07 28.06 -16.08
CA GLN A 319 2.76 27.82 -17.37
C GLN A 319 3.79 26.69 -17.27
N LEU A 320 3.38 25.53 -16.70
CA LEU A 320 4.26 24.41 -16.32
C LEU A 320 4.13 23.21 -17.27
N GLU A 321 3.44 23.36 -18.41
CA GLU A 321 3.14 22.26 -19.34
C GLU A 321 4.40 21.62 -19.93
N ASP A 322 5.46 22.38 -20.07
CA ASP A 322 6.74 21.97 -20.64
C ASP A 322 7.71 21.32 -19.62
N CYS A 323 7.40 21.42 -18.33
CA CYS A 323 8.30 20.93 -17.27
C CYS A 323 7.66 19.89 -16.31
N VAL A 324 6.37 19.58 -16.45
CA VAL A 324 5.68 18.58 -15.64
C VAL A 324 5.30 17.38 -16.50
N HIS A 325 5.86 16.22 -16.17
CA HIS A 325 5.74 14.98 -16.94
C HIS A 325 5.13 13.86 -16.11
N PHE A 326 3.99 13.32 -16.55
CA PHE A 326 3.42 12.11 -15.97
C PHE A 326 3.98 10.89 -16.68
N THR A 327 4.68 10.03 -15.94
CA THR A 327 5.41 8.88 -16.51
C THR A 327 4.52 7.67 -16.82
N GLY A 328 3.28 7.68 -16.35
CA GLY A 328 2.48 6.47 -16.28
C GLY A 328 2.89 5.59 -15.09
N ARG A 329 2.31 4.39 -15.03
CA ARG A 329 2.69 3.41 -14.01
C ARG A 329 4.06 2.83 -14.34
N LEU A 330 4.97 2.91 -13.40
CA LEU A 330 6.31 2.37 -13.52
C LEU A 330 6.37 0.96 -12.90
N THR A 331 7.10 0.06 -13.54
CA THR A 331 7.53 -1.20 -12.92
C THR A 331 8.53 -0.92 -11.79
N GLU A 332 8.84 -1.92 -10.98
CA GLU A 332 9.85 -1.79 -9.92
C GLU A 332 11.19 -1.30 -10.47
N GLN A 333 11.69 -1.94 -11.53
CA GLN A 333 12.94 -1.56 -12.17
C GLN A 333 12.90 -0.12 -12.72
N GLN A 334 11.82 0.25 -13.43
CA GLN A 334 11.64 1.61 -13.95
C GLN A 334 11.57 2.65 -12.82
N MET A 335 10.96 2.30 -11.68
CA MET A 335 10.93 3.15 -10.50
C MET A 335 12.34 3.38 -9.96
N ARG A 336 13.13 2.30 -9.78
CA ARG A 336 14.51 2.37 -9.35
C ARG A 336 15.36 3.22 -10.30
N GLU A 337 15.27 2.99 -11.62
CA GLU A 337 15.99 3.78 -12.62
C GLU A 337 15.59 5.26 -12.55
N ARG A 338 14.29 5.56 -12.34
CA ARG A 338 13.85 6.96 -12.21
C ARG A 338 14.38 7.63 -10.95
N PHE A 339 14.47 6.92 -9.83
CA PHE A 339 15.12 7.43 -8.62
C PHE A 339 16.59 7.79 -8.90
N LEU A 340 17.37 6.85 -9.45
CA LEU A 340 18.80 7.05 -9.73
C LEU A 340 19.06 8.19 -10.71
N ARG A 341 18.16 8.42 -11.66
CA ARG A 341 18.29 9.52 -12.64
C ARG A 341 17.79 10.86 -12.10
N SER A 342 17.10 10.90 -10.99
CA SER A 342 16.55 12.15 -10.45
C SER A 342 17.56 12.87 -9.58
N HIS A 343 17.62 14.20 -9.71
CA HIS A 343 18.45 15.03 -8.84
C HIS A 343 17.88 15.06 -7.42
N LEU A 344 16.55 15.01 -7.27
CA LEU A 344 15.84 15.10 -6.01
C LEU A 344 14.59 14.21 -6.03
N PHE A 345 14.37 13.48 -4.96
CA PHE A 345 13.07 12.87 -4.66
C PHE A 345 12.27 13.76 -3.72
N LEU A 346 11.02 14.01 -4.08
CA LEU A 346 10.10 14.81 -3.26
C LEU A 346 8.92 13.97 -2.77
N CYS A 347 8.77 13.87 -1.45
CA CYS A 347 7.58 13.35 -0.77
C CYS A 347 6.80 14.52 -0.18
N CYS A 348 5.83 15.06 -0.93
CA CYS A 348 5.07 16.25 -0.54
C CYS A 348 3.70 15.93 0.09
N SER A 349 3.52 14.74 0.62
CA SER A 349 2.26 14.26 1.21
C SER A 349 1.79 15.14 2.36
N SER A 350 0.47 15.30 2.52
CA SER A 350 -0.14 16.00 3.66
C SER A 350 -0.30 15.12 4.90
N LEU A 351 -0.22 13.80 4.72
CA LEU A 351 -0.12 12.83 5.81
C LEU A 351 0.49 11.52 5.28
N GLU A 352 1.41 10.96 6.04
CA GLU A 352 2.02 9.64 5.82
C GLU A 352 2.36 8.99 7.16
N ASN A 353 2.42 7.65 7.19
CA ASN A 353 3.06 6.96 8.31
C ASN A 353 4.54 6.74 7.98
N SER A 354 4.86 5.77 7.15
CA SER A 354 6.22 5.45 6.71
C SER A 354 6.17 5.11 5.20
N PRO A 355 6.27 6.11 4.31
CA PRO A 355 6.13 5.87 2.87
C PRO A 355 7.32 5.09 2.32
N ASN A 356 7.05 3.88 1.78
CA ASN A 356 8.09 3.00 1.24
C ASN A 356 8.94 3.68 0.16
N SER A 357 8.32 4.52 -0.67
CA SER A 357 9.05 5.27 -1.71
C SER A 357 10.10 6.24 -1.16
N LEU A 358 9.89 6.79 0.04
CA LEU A 358 10.91 7.60 0.71
C LEU A 358 12.06 6.72 1.21
N GLY A 359 11.73 5.59 1.83
CA GLY A 359 12.74 4.60 2.25
C GLY A 359 13.55 4.06 1.07
N GLU A 360 12.92 3.74 -0.06
CA GLU A 360 13.56 3.31 -1.30
C GLU A 360 14.52 4.37 -1.85
N ALA A 361 14.10 5.63 -1.88
CA ALA A 361 14.96 6.74 -2.31
C ALA A 361 16.17 6.91 -1.39
N MET A 362 15.96 6.80 -0.06
CA MET A 362 17.03 6.89 0.93
C MET A 362 18.02 5.73 0.83
N LEU A 363 17.56 4.49 0.60
CA LEU A 363 18.43 3.32 0.37
C LEU A 363 19.34 3.51 -0.83
N LEU A 364 18.82 4.10 -1.91
CA LEU A 364 19.60 4.40 -3.11
C LEU A 364 20.52 5.63 -2.94
N GLY A 365 20.43 6.35 -1.82
CA GLY A 365 21.20 7.58 -1.58
C GLY A 365 20.71 8.81 -2.35
N VAL A 366 19.51 8.78 -2.90
CA VAL A 366 18.91 9.92 -3.61
C VAL A 366 18.66 11.06 -2.63
N PRO A 367 19.03 12.32 -2.94
CA PRO A 367 18.66 13.46 -2.12
C PRO A 367 17.13 13.55 -1.95
N CYS A 368 16.65 13.58 -0.71
CA CYS A 368 15.23 13.57 -0.40
C CYS A 368 14.79 14.88 0.26
N VAL A 369 13.65 15.39 -0.17
CA VAL A 369 12.89 16.43 0.54
C VAL A 369 11.52 15.86 0.88
N SER A 370 11.11 16.02 2.12
CA SER A 370 9.81 15.54 2.58
C SER A 370 9.11 16.54 3.49
N THR A 371 7.78 16.47 3.52
CA THR A 371 6.99 17.15 4.54
C THR A 371 7.19 16.45 5.89
N ALA A 372 7.27 17.23 6.99
CA ALA A 372 7.41 16.70 8.34
C ALA A 372 6.02 16.37 8.93
N VAL A 373 5.30 15.41 8.35
CA VAL A 373 3.93 15.02 8.75
C VAL A 373 3.85 13.58 9.22
N GLY A 374 2.94 13.31 10.15
CA GLY A 374 2.68 11.95 10.65
C GLY A 374 3.95 11.26 11.15
N GLY A 375 4.23 10.08 10.61
CA GLY A 375 5.40 9.27 10.99
C GLY A 375 6.71 9.61 10.27
N ILE A 376 6.69 10.48 9.25
CA ILE A 376 7.89 10.84 8.46
C ILE A 376 9.07 11.29 9.33
N PRO A 377 8.90 12.13 10.38
CA PRO A 377 10.01 12.52 11.24
C PRO A 377 10.75 11.36 11.94
N SER A 378 10.15 10.17 12.00
CA SER A 378 10.82 8.99 12.56
C SER A 378 11.79 8.30 11.60
N LEU A 379 11.85 8.74 10.34
CA LEU A 379 12.72 8.16 9.31
C LEU A 379 14.07 8.87 9.20
N PHE A 380 14.22 10.02 9.86
CA PHE A 380 15.40 10.87 9.80
C PHE A 380 16.10 10.97 11.16
#